data_ef12eb43e99100486f673eed6bc00381
#
_entry.id   ef12eb43e99100486f673eed6bc00381
#
_cell.length_a   1.000
_cell.length_b   1.000
_cell.length_c   1.000
_cell.angle_alpha   90.00
_cell.angle_beta   90.00
_cell.angle_gamma   90.00
#
_symmetry.space_group_name_H-M   'P 1'
#
loop_
_entity.id
_entity.type
_entity.pdbx_description
1 polymer ?
#
loop_
_entity_poly.entity_id
_entity_poly.type
_entity_poly.pdbx_seq_one_letter_code
_entity_poly.pdbx_strand_id
1 'polypeptide(L)'
;NNGVDNIREIREEVAYRPTEGRYKVYIIDEVHMLSIGAFNALLKTLEEPPEYVIFILATTEAHKIPVTILSRCQRYDFKRIAIETISARLQELINKEGWDVEEKAVRYIGTYGRRFHA
;
A
#
# COMPACT_ATOMS: atom_id res chain seq x y z
N ASN A 1 1.94 13.14 14.08
CA ASN A 1 1.36 13.06 12.88
C ASN A 1 0.99 11.66 12.49
N ASN A 2 1.55 10.65 13.12
CA ASN A 2 1.05 9.28 12.98
C ASN A 2 0.64 8.88 11.57
N GLY A 3 1.42 9.30 10.60
CA GLY A 3 1.18 8.93 9.22
C GLY A 3 0.32 9.90 8.42
N VAL A 4 -0.25 10.93 9.04
CA VAL A 4 -1.10 11.87 8.31
C VAL A 4 -0.32 12.56 7.19
N ASP A 5 0.87 13.06 7.49
CA ASP A 5 1.68 13.75 6.50
C ASP A 5 2.11 12.82 5.39
N ASN A 6 2.43 11.58 5.73
CA ASN A 6 2.80 10.57 4.74
C ASN A 6 1.63 10.27 3.80
N ILE A 7 0.43 10.14 4.35
CA ILE A 7 -0.75 9.88 3.55
C ILE A 7 -1.09 11.07 2.66
N ARG A 8 -0.93 12.28 3.17
CA ARG A 8 -1.13 13.49 2.35
C ARG A 8 -0.17 13.54 1.19
N GLU A 9 1.08 13.17 1.44
CA GLU A 9 2.09 13.10 0.41
C GLU A 9 1.70 12.09 -0.68
N ILE A 10 1.21 10.94 -0.27
CA ILE A 10 0.71 9.94 -1.21
C ILE A 10 -0.44 10.51 -2.03
N ARG A 11 -1.38 11.18 -1.39
CA ARG A 11 -2.52 11.79 -2.09
C ARG A 11 -2.08 12.77 -3.17
N GLU A 12 -1.05 13.53 -2.89
CA GLU A 12 -0.50 14.48 -3.86
C GLU A 12 0.19 13.72 -5.01
N GLU A 13 0.93 12.69 -4.67
CA GLU A 13 1.67 11.92 -5.67
C GLU A 13 0.79 11.10 -6.58
N VAL A 14 -0.34 10.61 -6.10
CA VAL A 14 -1.21 9.78 -6.93
C VAL A 14 -1.85 10.57 -8.07
N ALA A 15 -1.84 11.89 -7.99
CA ALA A 15 -2.36 12.73 -9.06
C ALA A 15 -1.48 12.67 -10.32
N TYR A 16 -0.26 12.21 -10.18
CA TYR A 16 0.69 12.16 -11.29
C TYR A 16 0.92 10.73 -11.73
N ARG A 17 0.97 10.54 -13.03
CA ARG A 17 1.25 9.22 -13.59
C ARG A 17 2.67 8.79 -13.28
N PRO A 18 2.93 7.46 -13.28
CA PRO A 18 4.29 6.98 -13.08
C PRO A 18 5.24 7.57 -14.12
N THR A 19 6.44 7.90 -13.68
CA THR A 19 7.48 8.35 -14.60
C THR A 19 8.13 7.16 -15.29
N GLU A 20 8.12 6.02 -14.64
CA GLU A 20 8.63 4.76 -15.16
C GLU A 20 7.58 3.69 -14.87
N GLY A 21 7.37 2.81 -15.83
CA GLY A 21 6.40 1.76 -15.64
C GLY A 21 4.96 2.23 -15.85
N ARG A 22 4.03 1.33 -15.64
CA ARG A 22 2.60 1.59 -15.85
C ARG A 22 1.83 1.79 -14.57
N TYR A 23 2.37 1.36 -13.45
CA TYR A 23 1.68 1.40 -12.17
C TYR A 23 2.53 2.03 -11.09
N LYS A 24 1.84 2.70 -10.17
CA LYS A 24 2.42 3.12 -8.89
C LYS A 24 1.86 2.19 -7.83
N VAL A 25 2.73 1.54 -7.08
CA VAL A 25 2.34 0.65 -6.01
C VAL A 25 2.75 1.25 -4.68
N TYR A 26 1.77 1.42 -3.79
CA TYR A 26 2.01 1.90 -2.44
C TYR A 26 1.75 0.76 -1.47
N ILE A 27 2.73 0.44 -0.68
CA ILE A 27 2.59 -0.59 0.34
C ILE A 27 2.66 0.10 1.71
N ILE A 28 1.58 -0.01 2.45
CA ILE A 28 1.49 0.58 3.78
C ILE A 28 1.48 -0.55 4.79
N ASP A 29 2.63 -0.73 5.44
CA ASP A 29 2.79 -1.78 6.43
C ASP A 29 2.29 -1.30 7.79
N GLU A 30 1.80 -2.23 8.57
CA GLU A 30 1.29 -1.94 9.91
C GLU A 30 0.22 -0.84 9.86
N VAL A 31 -0.69 -0.93 8.89
CA VAL A 31 -1.65 0.13 8.62
C VAL A 31 -2.56 0.42 9.82
N HIS A 32 -2.71 -0.55 10.73
CA HIS A 32 -3.50 -0.36 11.95
C HIS A 32 -2.91 0.70 12.89
N MET A 33 -1.65 1.07 12.68
CA MET A 33 -0.98 2.07 13.50
C MET A 33 -1.29 3.51 13.06
N LEU A 34 -1.99 3.69 11.96
CA LEU A 34 -2.34 5.01 11.49
C LEU A 34 -3.34 5.69 12.44
N SER A 35 -3.21 6.99 12.58
CA SER A 35 -4.18 7.79 13.33
C SER A 35 -5.52 7.84 12.59
N ILE A 36 -6.55 8.28 13.29
CA ILE A 36 -7.87 8.45 12.68
C ILE A 36 -7.78 9.43 11.50
N GLY A 37 -7.02 10.52 11.67
CA GLY A 37 -6.84 11.48 10.58
C GLY A 37 -6.18 10.88 9.36
N ALA A 38 -5.18 10.03 9.58
CA ALA A 38 -4.51 9.35 8.49
C ALA A 38 -5.43 8.34 7.80
N PHE A 39 -6.25 7.61 8.56
CA PHE A 39 -7.24 6.71 7.98
C PHE A 39 -8.22 7.47 7.10
N ASN A 40 -8.70 8.61 7.57
CA ASN A 40 -9.65 9.42 6.80
C ASN A 40 -9.02 9.93 5.49
N ALA A 41 -7.77 10.34 5.56
CA ALA A 41 -7.05 10.77 4.37
C ALA A 41 -6.86 9.61 3.38
N LEU A 42 -6.51 8.44 3.91
CA LEU A 42 -6.36 7.23 3.09
C LEU A 42 -7.68 6.83 2.46
N LEU A 43 -8.76 6.88 3.23
CA LEU A 43 -10.09 6.53 2.72
C LEU A 43 -10.46 7.38 1.51
N LYS A 44 -10.21 8.67 1.58
CA LYS A 44 -10.48 9.56 0.45
C LYS A 44 -9.71 9.14 -0.80
N THR A 45 -8.48 8.70 -0.62
CA THR A 45 -7.66 8.25 -1.74
C THR A 45 -8.19 6.93 -2.30
N LEU A 46 -8.69 6.05 -1.43
CA LEU A 46 -9.19 4.74 -1.85
C LEU A 46 -10.56 4.79 -2.51
N GLU A 47 -11.32 5.87 -2.33
CA GLU A 47 -12.65 5.96 -2.92
C GLU A 47 -12.62 6.02 -4.44
N GLU A 48 -11.70 6.78 -4.99
CA GLU A 48 -11.55 6.92 -6.43
C GLU A 48 -10.09 6.95 -6.82
N PRO A 49 -9.40 5.83 -6.67
CA PRO A 49 -7.97 5.81 -7.01
C PRO A 49 -7.81 5.84 -8.53
N PRO A 50 -6.75 6.48 -9.02
CA PRO A 50 -6.45 6.38 -10.44
C PRO A 50 -6.18 4.93 -10.82
N GLU A 51 -6.50 4.55 -12.04
CA GLU A 51 -6.34 3.16 -12.48
C GLU A 51 -4.89 2.70 -12.54
N TYR A 52 -3.94 3.62 -12.50
CA TYR A 52 -2.52 3.29 -12.48
C TYR A 52 -1.96 3.14 -11.05
N VAL A 53 -2.80 3.24 -10.04
CA VAL A 53 -2.37 3.17 -8.64
C VAL A 53 -2.89 1.89 -8.00
N ILE A 54 -1.99 1.21 -7.29
CA ILE A 54 -2.34 0.01 -6.52
C ILE A 54 -1.92 0.23 -5.08
N PHE A 55 -2.83 0.00 -4.15
CA PHE A 55 -2.54 0.07 -2.73
C PHE A 55 -2.51 -1.34 -2.14
N ILE A 56 -1.48 -1.61 -1.37
CA ILE A 56 -1.37 -2.85 -0.61
C ILE A 56 -1.26 -2.48 0.85
N LEU A 57 -2.24 -2.87 1.63
CA LEU A 57 -2.28 -2.57 3.06
C LEU A 57 -1.96 -3.84 3.82
N ALA A 58 -0.98 -3.76 4.70
CA ALA A 58 -0.56 -4.91 5.49
C ALA A 58 -0.80 -4.65 6.97
N THR A 59 -1.30 -5.64 7.67
CA THR A 59 -1.54 -5.51 9.09
C THR A 59 -1.53 -6.87 9.77
N THR A 60 -1.10 -6.89 11.03
CA THR A 60 -1.20 -8.06 11.88
C THR A 60 -2.49 -8.01 12.71
N GLU A 61 -3.24 -6.91 12.64
CA GLU A 61 -4.42 -6.69 13.47
C GLU A 61 -5.56 -6.13 12.63
N ALA A 62 -6.07 -6.97 11.75
CA ALA A 62 -7.12 -6.56 10.82
C ALA A 62 -8.37 -6.04 11.54
N HIS A 63 -8.64 -6.54 12.75
CA HIS A 63 -9.80 -6.11 13.52
C HIS A 63 -9.75 -4.62 13.92
N LYS A 64 -8.57 -4.01 13.85
CA LYS A 64 -8.40 -2.59 14.16
C LYS A 64 -8.60 -1.70 12.93
N ILE A 65 -8.75 -2.28 11.75
CA ILE A 65 -8.94 -1.52 10.54
C ILE A 65 -10.41 -1.16 10.39
N PRO A 66 -10.73 0.11 10.13
CA PRO A 66 -12.12 0.49 9.93
C PRO A 66 -12.77 -0.28 8.78
N VAL A 67 -14.02 -0.64 8.97
CA VAL A 67 -14.74 -1.41 7.95
C VAL A 67 -14.87 -0.63 6.64
N THR A 68 -14.87 0.70 6.71
CA THR A 68 -14.91 1.54 5.52
C THR A 68 -13.68 1.36 4.63
N ILE A 69 -12.54 1.06 5.24
CA ILE A 69 -11.32 0.73 4.50
C ILE A 69 -11.39 -0.70 3.99
N LEU A 70 -11.74 -1.64 4.89
CA LEU A 70 -11.78 -3.05 4.54
C LEU A 70 -12.73 -3.35 3.38
N SER A 71 -13.86 -2.65 3.34
CA SER A 71 -14.86 -2.87 2.30
C SER A 71 -14.37 -2.48 0.90
N ARG A 72 -13.30 -1.73 0.82
CA ARG A 72 -12.72 -1.29 -0.45
C ARG A 72 -11.52 -2.12 -0.87
N CYS A 73 -11.20 -3.16 -0.12
CA CYS A 73 -10.02 -3.96 -0.35
C CYS A 73 -10.39 -5.42 -0.59
N GLN A 74 -9.57 -6.11 -1.35
CA GLN A 74 -9.58 -7.56 -1.33
C GLN A 74 -8.76 -7.98 -0.13
N ARG A 75 -9.27 -8.92 0.64
CA ARG A 75 -8.59 -9.37 1.84
C ARG A 75 -7.90 -10.70 1.62
N TYR A 76 -6.66 -10.77 2.05
CA TYR A 76 -5.87 -12.00 2.04
C TYR A 76 -5.32 -12.22 3.44
N ASP A 77 -5.62 -13.37 4.01
CA ASP A 77 -5.13 -13.72 5.33
C ASP A 77 -3.94 -14.67 5.20
N PHE A 78 -2.81 -14.24 5.73
CA PHE A 78 -1.58 -15.01 5.65
C PHE A 78 -1.24 -15.57 7.04
N LYS A 79 -0.77 -16.79 7.07
CA LYS A 79 -0.32 -17.42 8.31
C LYS A 79 1.19 -17.35 8.35
N ARG A 80 1.73 -16.41 9.10
CA ARG A 80 3.18 -16.31 9.34
C ARG A 80 4.03 -16.47 8.08
N ILE A 81 3.61 -15.85 7.01
CA ILE A 81 4.39 -15.88 5.79
C ILE A 81 5.43 -14.78 5.88
N ALA A 82 6.67 -15.12 5.52
CA ALA A 82 7.74 -14.15 5.50
C ALA A 82 7.44 -13.05 4.49
N ILE A 83 7.82 -11.83 4.83
CA ILE A 83 7.59 -10.68 3.95
C ILE A 83 8.28 -10.88 2.61
N GLU A 84 9.44 -11.49 2.60
CA GLU A 84 10.14 -11.83 1.37
C GLU A 84 9.28 -12.69 0.44
N THR A 85 8.50 -13.59 1.03
CA THR A 85 7.61 -14.45 0.25
C THR A 85 6.50 -13.62 -0.39
N ILE A 86 5.96 -12.65 0.36
CA ILE A 86 4.94 -11.75 -0.17
C ILE A 86 5.50 -10.91 -1.31
N SER A 87 6.69 -10.37 -1.11
CA SER A 87 7.36 -9.56 -2.13
C SER A 87 7.64 -10.37 -3.39
N ALA A 88 8.09 -11.61 -3.22
CA ALA A 88 8.35 -12.49 -4.35
C ALA A 88 7.07 -12.80 -5.11
N ARG A 89 5.97 -13.03 -4.38
CA ARG A 89 4.69 -13.30 -5.02
C ARG A 89 4.19 -12.09 -5.80
N LEU A 90 4.35 -10.91 -5.22
CA LEU A 90 3.96 -9.68 -5.90
C LEU A 90 4.76 -9.50 -7.18
N GLN A 91 6.06 -9.72 -7.10
CA GLN A 91 6.94 -9.61 -8.26
C GLN A 91 6.55 -10.62 -9.33
N GLU A 92 6.22 -11.82 -8.92
CA GLU A 92 5.76 -12.87 -9.81
C GLU A 92 4.50 -12.47 -10.55
N LEU A 93 3.54 -11.89 -9.84
CA LEU A 93 2.30 -11.42 -10.44
C LEU A 93 2.55 -10.26 -11.40
N ILE A 94 3.42 -9.33 -11.03
CA ILE A 94 3.79 -8.22 -11.88
C ILE A 94 4.39 -8.74 -13.18
N ASN A 95 5.29 -9.68 -13.10
CA ASN A 95 5.93 -10.26 -14.27
C ASN A 95 4.94 -11.02 -15.15
N LYS A 96 4.07 -11.79 -14.52
CA LYS A 96 3.08 -12.60 -15.22
C LYS A 96 2.09 -11.75 -15.99
N GLU A 97 1.63 -10.67 -15.38
CA GLU A 97 0.65 -9.78 -16.01
C GLU A 97 1.31 -8.75 -16.93
N GLY A 98 2.63 -8.73 -16.96
CA GLY A 98 3.35 -7.74 -17.74
C GLY A 98 3.23 -6.34 -17.17
N TRP A 99 2.95 -6.22 -15.89
CA TRP A 99 2.84 -4.92 -15.23
C TRP A 99 4.20 -4.29 -15.07
N ASP A 100 4.22 -2.98 -15.24
CA ASP A 100 5.41 -2.18 -15.06
C ASP A 100 5.16 -1.29 -13.85
N VAL A 101 5.92 -1.51 -12.79
CA VAL A 101 5.72 -0.83 -11.52
C VAL A 101 6.84 0.15 -11.28
N GLU A 102 6.49 1.37 -10.92
CA GLU A 102 7.47 2.37 -10.58
C GLU A 102 8.10 2.03 -9.24
N GLU A 103 9.41 1.85 -9.24
CA GLU A 103 10.17 1.47 -8.06
C GLU A 103 10.02 2.48 -6.92
N LYS A 104 9.91 3.75 -7.27
CA LYS A 104 9.75 4.81 -6.30
C LYS A 104 8.57 4.59 -5.38
N ALA A 105 7.48 4.04 -5.88
CA ALA A 105 6.28 3.82 -5.09
C ALA A 105 6.50 2.87 -3.92
N VAL A 106 7.46 1.98 -4.05
CA VAL A 106 7.77 1.00 -3.02
C VAL A 106 8.43 1.63 -1.80
N ARG A 107 9.00 2.80 -1.96
CA ARG A 107 9.70 3.48 -0.87
C ARG A 107 8.81 3.86 0.30
N TYR A 108 7.50 3.93 0.10
CA TYR A 108 6.60 4.24 1.20
C TYR A 108 6.46 3.11 2.19
N ILE A 109 7.04 1.98 1.87
CA ILE A 109 7.24 0.91 2.82
C ILE A 109 8.30 1.34 3.84
N GLY A 110 9.08 2.31 3.43
CA GLY A 110 10.33 2.70 4.01
C GLY A 110 10.43 2.66 5.50
N THR A 111 9.77 3.55 6.20
CA THR A 111 9.92 3.66 7.64
C THR A 111 9.51 2.36 8.34
N TYR A 112 8.49 1.71 7.85
CA TYR A 112 7.99 0.48 8.42
C TYR A 112 8.42 -0.74 7.63
N GLY A 113 8.92 -0.50 6.45
CA GLY A 113 9.13 -1.54 5.48
C GLY A 113 10.48 -2.22 5.52
N ARG A 114 11.33 -1.86 6.45
CA ARG A 114 12.63 -2.53 6.54
C ARG A 114 12.50 -4.02 6.77
N ARG A 115 11.36 -4.48 7.24
CA ARG A 115 11.08 -5.91 7.35
C ARG A 115 11.05 -6.59 5.99
N PHE A 116 10.78 -5.82 4.95
CA PHE A 116 10.79 -6.34 3.60
C PHE A 116 12.20 -6.61 3.09
N HIS A 117 13.19 -6.06 3.77
CA HIS A 117 14.58 -6.17 3.38
C HIS A 117 15.40 -6.99 4.38
N ALA A 118 14.74 -7.53 5.36
CA ALA A 118 15.42 -8.29 6.41
C ALA A 118 15.94 -9.62 5.91
#